data_56c0627464d99738c851ecf1296e204f
#
_entry.id   56c0627464d99738c851ecf1296e204f
#
_cell.length_a   1.000
_cell.length_b   1.000
_cell.length_c   1.000
_cell.angle_alpha   90.00
_cell.angle_beta   90.00
_cell.angle_gamma   90.00
#
_symmetry.space_group_name_H-M   'P 1'
#
loop_
_entity.id
_entity.type
_entity.pdbx_description
1 polymer ?
#
loop_
_entity_poly.entity_id
_entity_poly.type
_entity_poly.pdbx_seq_one_letter_code
_entity_poly.pdbx_strand_id
1 'polypeptide(L)'
;MQGAGKSFVMNYLAHIFLSGSNRKVQLGNFVGDAVKGSSYKNYLPDIAKGIQLHRAIDDYTDHHPAVCEVVHRLQPEFGRYSGVLLDIYFDYLLASCFESFSGVSLRRYTRTFYLSLLINYRYLPLRFKRFIWHFILTDRLRKYATLNGIRESLNIMVEYHHIDISVDKAIRYLEEHDEELFAVFQPFFIELQRFCTEYRHNYKSQF
;
A
#
# COMPACT_ATOMS: atom_id res chain seq x y z
N MET A 1 4.95 3.06 27.07
CA MET A 1 4.80 3.96 25.92
C MET A 1 3.84 3.28 24.97
N GLN A 2 2.61 3.81 24.88
CA GLN A 2 1.53 3.19 24.11
C GLN A 2 1.80 3.44 22.64
N GLY A 3 1.83 2.37 21.84
CA GLY A 3 1.99 2.43 20.39
C GLY A 3 0.90 3.30 19.77
N ALA A 4 1.30 4.37 19.13
CA ALA A 4 0.43 5.18 18.29
C ALA A 4 -0.25 4.22 17.29
N GLY A 5 -1.56 4.14 17.35
CA GLY A 5 -2.33 3.27 16.46
C GLY A 5 -1.95 3.59 15.02
N LYS A 6 -1.41 2.60 14.30
CA LYS A 6 -1.20 2.69 12.85
C LYS A 6 -2.54 3.05 12.22
N SER A 7 -2.69 4.31 11.87
CA SER A 7 -3.84 4.84 11.16
C SER A 7 -3.62 4.57 9.69
N PHE A 8 -4.56 3.92 9.07
CA PHE A 8 -4.86 3.89 7.64
C PHE A 8 -3.71 4.31 6.70
N VAL A 9 -2.82 3.39 6.45
CA VAL A 9 -1.77 3.55 5.45
C VAL A 9 -2.38 3.32 4.07
N MET A 10 -2.15 4.22 3.12
CA MET A 10 -2.71 4.15 1.76
C MET A 10 -1.66 3.72 0.73
N ASN A 11 -0.92 2.66 0.99
CA ASN A 11 -0.01 2.03 0.03
C ASN A 11 -0.66 0.81 -0.65
N TYR A 12 -1.88 0.98 -1.11
CA TYR A 12 -2.68 -0.10 -1.66
C TYR A 12 -2.07 -0.77 -2.90
N LEU A 13 -1.41 0.01 -3.78
CA LEU A 13 -0.89 -0.52 -5.03
C LEU A 13 0.23 -1.54 -4.80
N ALA A 14 1.19 -1.21 -3.93
CA ALA A 14 2.28 -2.11 -3.58
C ALA A 14 1.76 -3.41 -2.96
N HIS A 15 0.86 -3.34 -1.99
CA HIS A 15 0.28 -4.50 -1.33
C HIS A 15 -0.46 -5.44 -2.30
N ILE A 16 -1.27 -4.87 -3.21
CA ILE A 16 -1.99 -5.64 -4.22
C ILE A 16 -1.00 -6.31 -5.18
N PHE A 17 0.02 -5.57 -5.63
CA PHE A 17 1.03 -6.07 -6.55
C PHE A 17 1.85 -7.22 -5.95
N LEU A 18 2.32 -7.07 -4.73
CA LEU A 18 3.11 -8.06 -3.99
C LEU A 18 2.33 -9.35 -3.66
N SER A 19 1.01 -9.32 -3.77
CA SER A 19 0.15 -10.49 -3.56
C SER A 19 0.21 -11.53 -4.68
N GLY A 20 0.85 -11.20 -5.82
CA GLY A 20 0.90 -12.06 -7.00
C GLY A 20 -0.44 -12.13 -7.74
N SER A 21 -0.71 -13.25 -8.44
CA SER A 21 -1.86 -13.36 -9.35
C SER A 21 -3.18 -13.83 -8.70
N ASN A 22 -3.14 -14.35 -7.47
CA ASN A 22 -4.34 -14.85 -6.81
C ASN A 22 -5.22 -13.69 -6.30
N ARG A 23 -6.41 -13.55 -6.88
CA ARG A 23 -7.34 -12.44 -6.61
C ARG A 23 -7.86 -12.39 -5.17
N LYS A 24 -7.99 -13.53 -4.52
CA LYS A 24 -8.42 -13.58 -3.11
C LYS A 24 -7.28 -13.18 -2.18
N VAL A 25 -6.03 -13.54 -2.50
CA VAL A 25 -4.85 -13.05 -1.77
C VAL A 25 -4.71 -11.54 -1.94
N GLN A 26 -4.90 -11.01 -3.16
CA GLN A 26 -4.91 -9.56 -3.40
C GLN A 26 -5.99 -8.84 -2.58
N LEU A 27 -7.21 -9.40 -2.54
CA LEU A 27 -8.30 -8.86 -1.72
C LEU A 27 -7.94 -8.85 -0.23
N GLY A 28 -7.41 -9.97 0.28
CA GLY A 28 -7.00 -10.07 1.68
C GLY A 28 -5.92 -9.05 2.04
N ASN A 29 -4.92 -8.88 1.19
CA ASN A 29 -3.88 -7.89 1.38
C ASN A 29 -4.43 -6.46 1.32
N PHE A 30 -5.30 -6.17 0.36
CA PHE A 30 -5.95 -4.86 0.25
C PHE A 30 -6.76 -4.46 1.49
N VAL A 31 -7.42 -5.42 2.16
CA VAL A 31 -8.23 -5.13 3.36
C VAL A 31 -7.48 -5.36 4.67
N GLY A 32 -6.20 -5.71 4.63
CA GLY A 32 -5.40 -6.17 5.77
C GLY A 32 -5.46 -5.25 6.99
N ASP A 33 -5.36 -3.95 6.77
CA ASP A 33 -5.44 -2.93 7.83
C ASP A 33 -6.77 -2.92 8.61
N ALA A 34 -7.87 -3.28 7.97
CA ALA A 34 -9.17 -3.30 8.61
C ALA A 34 -9.42 -4.56 9.43
N VAL A 35 -8.60 -5.59 9.27
CA VAL A 35 -8.77 -6.89 9.94
C VAL A 35 -7.79 -7.03 11.09
N LYS A 36 -8.24 -6.83 12.33
CA LYS A 36 -7.39 -6.83 13.52
C LYS A 36 -7.26 -8.22 14.16
N GLY A 37 -6.12 -8.44 14.81
CA GLY A 37 -5.86 -9.64 15.62
C GLY A 37 -6.07 -10.94 14.85
N SER A 38 -6.80 -11.88 15.43
CA SER A 38 -7.11 -13.20 14.85
C SER A 38 -8.34 -13.24 13.95
N SER A 39 -9.01 -12.09 13.70
CA SER A 39 -10.24 -12.02 12.90
C SER A 39 -10.05 -12.46 11.44
N TYR A 40 -8.81 -12.52 10.95
CA TYR A 40 -8.50 -13.07 9.62
C TYR A 40 -8.95 -14.54 9.50
N LYS A 41 -9.04 -15.30 10.60
CA LYS A 41 -9.48 -16.71 10.62
C LYS A 41 -10.94 -16.89 10.17
N ASN A 42 -11.74 -15.82 10.18
CA ASN A 42 -13.13 -15.83 9.73
C ASN A 42 -13.29 -15.66 8.20
N TYR A 43 -12.18 -15.47 7.48
CA TYR A 43 -12.16 -15.32 6.03
C TYR A 43 -11.82 -16.64 5.33
N LEU A 44 -12.11 -16.70 4.03
CA LEU A 44 -11.65 -17.82 3.19
C LEU A 44 -10.11 -17.95 3.27
N PRO A 45 -9.55 -19.14 3.16
CA PRO A 45 -8.10 -19.39 3.33
C PRO A 45 -7.21 -18.44 2.52
N ASP A 46 -7.51 -18.23 1.24
CA ASP A 46 -6.73 -17.32 0.40
C ASP A 46 -6.84 -15.84 0.83
N ILE A 47 -8.01 -15.41 1.31
CA ILE A 47 -8.18 -14.04 1.84
C ILE A 47 -7.42 -13.90 3.15
N ALA A 48 -7.53 -14.89 4.04
CA ALA A 48 -6.78 -14.93 5.30
C ALA A 48 -5.26 -14.88 5.06
N LYS A 49 -4.78 -15.63 4.06
CA LYS A 49 -3.38 -15.59 3.61
C LYS A 49 -2.98 -14.19 3.15
N GLY A 50 -3.83 -13.50 2.37
CA GLY A 50 -3.57 -12.13 1.95
C GLY A 50 -3.47 -11.15 3.13
N ILE A 51 -4.34 -11.28 4.14
CA ILE A 51 -4.29 -10.47 5.36
C ILE A 51 -2.99 -10.71 6.15
N GLN A 52 -2.52 -11.94 6.21
CA GLN A 52 -1.25 -12.24 6.88
C GLN A 52 -0.04 -11.74 6.07
N LEU A 53 -0.09 -11.85 4.74
CA LEU A 53 0.93 -11.27 3.86
C LEU A 53 1.01 -9.75 4.02
N HIS A 54 -0.13 -9.04 4.15
CA HIS A 54 -0.15 -7.61 4.45
C HIS A 54 0.71 -7.28 5.68
N ARG A 55 0.47 -7.99 6.80
CA ARG A 55 1.21 -7.78 8.04
C ARG A 55 2.70 -8.09 7.91
N ALA A 56 3.02 -9.13 7.13
CA ALA A 56 4.42 -9.50 6.88
C ALA A 56 5.13 -8.45 6.01
N ILE A 57 4.44 -7.83 5.04
CA ILE A 57 4.95 -6.70 4.26
C ILE A 57 5.22 -5.50 5.14
N ASP A 58 4.26 -5.13 5.99
CA ASP A 58 4.42 -3.99 6.91
C ASP A 58 5.60 -4.21 7.84
N ASP A 59 5.68 -5.39 8.46
CA ASP A 59 6.76 -5.73 9.39
C ASP A 59 8.13 -5.68 8.69
N TYR A 60 8.24 -6.25 7.49
CA TYR A 60 9.47 -6.20 6.69
C TYR A 60 9.86 -4.76 6.33
N THR A 61 8.90 -3.96 5.89
CA THR A 61 9.10 -2.57 5.47
C THR A 61 9.51 -1.70 6.66
N ASP A 62 8.81 -1.80 7.78
CA ASP A 62 9.07 -1.02 9.00
C ASP A 62 10.46 -1.27 9.60
N HIS A 63 11.04 -2.45 9.39
CA HIS A 63 12.35 -2.83 9.92
C HIS A 63 13.47 -2.79 8.88
N HIS A 64 13.17 -2.46 7.62
CA HIS A 64 14.19 -2.42 6.57
C HIS A 64 15.13 -1.21 6.75
N PRO A 65 16.47 -1.40 6.80
CA PRO A 65 17.41 -0.32 7.11
C PRO A 65 17.27 0.90 6.19
N ALA A 66 17.15 0.68 4.88
CA ALA A 66 17.01 1.77 3.92
C ALA A 66 15.70 2.56 4.08
N VAL A 67 14.60 1.88 4.47
CA VAL A 67 13.32 2.52 4.77
C VAL A 67 13.42 3.35 6.06
N CYS A 68 14.00 2.78 7.11
CA CYS A 68 14.23 3.48 8.38
C CYS A 68 15.05 4.75 8.19
N GLU A 69 16.09 4.70 7.35
CA GLU A 69 16.93 5.86 7.05
C GLU A 69 16.13 6.98 6.38
N VAL A 70 15.30 6.65 5.37
CA VAL A 70 14.45 7.66 4.70
C VAL A 70 13.40 8.22 5.66
N VAL A 71 12.75 7.38 6.47
CA VAL A 71 11.83 7.83 7.50
C VAL A 71 12.50 8.81 8.47
N HIS A 72 13.73 8.51 8.89
CA HIS A 72 14.49 9.39 9.76
C HIS A 72 14.81 10.75 9.11
N ARG A 73 15.12 10.78 7.81
CA ARG A 73 15.32 12.02 7.04
C ARG A 73 14.04 12.85 6.91
N LEU A 74 12.88 12.21 6.83
CA LEU A 74 11.58 12.89 6.77
C LEU A 74 11.12 13.44 8.14
N GLN A 75 11.59 12.88 9.25
CA GLN A 75 11.13 13.23 10.60
C GLN A 75 11.23 14.72 10.98
N PRO A 76 12.30 15.46 10.64
CA PRO A 76 12.39 16.88 10.96
C PRO A 76 11.28 17.72 10.31
N GLU A 77 10.74 17.28 9.18
CA GLU A 77 9.74 18.00 8.39
C GLU A 77 8.30 17.55 8.67
N PHE A 78 8.10 16.25 8.90
CA PHE A 78 6.77 15.62 8.94
C PHE A 78 6.50 14.86 10.24
N GLY A 79 7.47 14.81 11.15
CA GLY A 79 7.32 14.22 12.47
C GLY A 79 6.81 12.76 12.41
N ARG A 80 5.78 12.48 13.21
CA ARG A 80 5.18 11.14 13.30
C ARG A 80 4.52 10.63 12.01
N TYR A 81 4.33 11.47 11.02
CA TYR A 81 3.68 11.10 9.75
C TYR A 81 4.67 10.68 8.66
N SER A 82 5.98 10.71 8.94
CA SER A 82 7.04 10.39 7.99
C SER A 82 6.90 9.00 7.37
N GLY A 83 6.57 7.98 8.15
CA GLY A 83 6.34 6.63 7.63
C GLY A 83 5.14 6.56 6.68
N VAL A 84 4.03 7.19 7.05
CA VAL A 84 2.82 7.25 6.21
C VAL A 84 3.08 7.99 4.90
N LEU A 85 3.85 9.08 4.94
CA LEU A 85 4.24 9.81 3.73
C LEU A 85 5.14 8.97 2.83
N LEU A 86 6.11 8.26 3.40
CA LEU A 86 6.99 7.40 2.63
C LEU A 86 6.24 6.27 1.91
N ASP A 87 5.25 5.66 2.56
CA ASP A 87 4.38 4.66 1.95
C ASP A 87 3.65 5.22 0.72
N ILE A 88 3.15 6.46 0.82
CA ILE A 88 2.48 7.14 -0.30
C ILE A 88 3.47 7.47 -1.42
N TYR A 89 4.67 7.90 -1.08
CA TYR A 89 5.73 8.17 -2.05
C TYR A 89 6.16 6.90 -2.77
N PHE A 90 6.27 5.79 -2.06
CA PHE A 90 6.60 4.49 -2.66
C PHE A 90 5.48 3.97 -3.58
N ASP A 91 4.20 4.19 -3.24
CA ASP A 91 3.10 3.88 -4.16
C ASP A 91 3.11 4.77 -5.41
N TYR A 92 3.49 6.06 -5.29
CA TYR A 92 3.71 6.94 -6.44
C TYR A 92 4.85 6.43 -7.33
N LEU A 93 6.02 6.13 -6.75
CA LEU A 93 7.17 5.63 -7.50
C LEU A 93 6.85 4.30 -8.19
N LEU A 94 6.16 3.39 -7.51
CA LEU A 94 5.69 2.15 -8.12
C LEU A 94 4.72 2.42 -9.28
N ALA A 95 3.74 3.30 -9.08
CA ALA A 95 2.73 3.60 -10.10
C ALA A 95 3.33 4.28 -11.33
N SER A 96 4.32 5.18 -11.15
CA SER A 96 4.98 5.93 -12.22
C SER A 96 5.77 5.02 -13.17
N CYS A 97 6.39 3.97 -12.65
CA CYS A 97 7.17 3.01 -13.42
C CYS A 97 6.61 1.58 -13.36
N PHE A 98 5.29 1.43 -13.18
CA PHE A 98 4.63 0.16 -12.91
C PHE A 98 4.91 -0.92 -13.97
N GLU A 99 4.95 -0.54 -15.23
CA GLU A 99 5.16 -1.48 -16.33
C GLU A 99 6.55 -2.14 -16.30
N SER A 100 7.57 -1.42 -15.82
CA SER A 100 8.93 -1.96 -15.68
C SER A 100 9.03 -3.05 -14.61
N PHE A 101 8.19 -2.98 -13.55
CA PHE A 101 8.14 -4.01 -12.50
C PHE A 101 7.17 -5.16 -12.82
N SER A 102 6.09 -4.88 -13.57
CA SER A 102 4.98 -5.82 -13.73
C SER A 102 4.90 -6.48 -15.11
N GLY A 103 5.53 -5.87 -16.14
CA GLY A 103 5.37 -6.26 -17.53
C GLY A 103 4.00 -5.99 -18.15
N VAL A 104 3.10 -5.29 -17.41
CA VAL A 104 1.76 -4.92 -17.90
C VAL A 104 1.46 -3.46 -17.53
N SER A 105 0.65 -2.77 -18.35
CA SER A 105 0.29 -1.39 -18.03
C SER A 105 -0.51 -1.27 -16.74
N LEU A 106 -0.25 -0.21 -15.96
CA LEU A 106 -0.96 0.09 -14.71
C LEU A 106 -2.48 0.09 -14.92
N ARG A 107 -2.97 0.66 -16.05
CA ARG A 107 -4.40 0.69 -16.41
C ARG A 107 -5.01 -0.70 -16.51
N ARG A 108 -4.31 -1.64 -17.15
CA ARG A 108 -4.79 -3.04 -17.29
C ARG A 108 -4.83 -3.73 -15.93
N TYR A 109 -3.78 -3.52 -15.14
CA TYR A 109 -3.65 -4.12 -13.81
C TYR A 109 -4.78 -3.64 -12.88
N THR A 110 -4.96 -2.32 -12.74
CA THR A 110 -5.96 -1.73 -11.85
C THR A 110 -7.39 -2.10 -12.24
N ARG A 111 -7.72 -2.08 -13.55
CA ARG A 111 -9.03 -2.55 -14.03
C ARG A 111 -9.33 -3.99 -13.64
N THR A 112 -8.35 -4.86 -13.79
CA THR A 112 -8.50 -6.27 -13.44
C THR A 112 -8.70 -6.45 -11.93
N PHE A 113 -8.00 -5.65 -11.13
CA PHE A 113 -8.19 -5.64 -9.67
C PHE A 113 -9.57 -5.11 -9.28
N TYR A 114 -10.03 -4.02 -9.87
CA TYR A 114 -11.36 -3.47 -9.60
C TYR A 114 -12.50 -4.47 -9.93
N LEU A 115 -12.40 -5.17 -11.06
CA LEU A 115 -13.33 -6.26 -11.37
C LEU A 115 -13.30 -7.36 -10.30
N SER A 116 -12.12 -7.70 -9.81
CA SER A 116 -11.96 -8.66 -8.72
C SER A 116 -12.63 -8.19 -7.42
N LEU A 117 -12.56 -6.89 -7.10
CA LEU A 117 -13.25 -6.32 -5.93
C LEU A 117 -14.76 -6.45 -6.05
N LEU A 118 -15.33 -6.21 -7.24
CA LEU A 118 -16.76 -6.34 -7.49
C LEU A 118 -17.24 -7.81 -7.33
N ILE A 119 -16.49 -8.76 -7.91
CA ILE A 119 -16.82 -10.19 -7.81
C ILE A 119 -16.74 -10.67 -6.35
N ASN A 120 -15.80 -10.14 -5.59
CA ASN A 120 -15.57 -10.52 -4.20
C ASN A 120 -16.18 -9.55 -3.17
N TYR A 121 -17.09 -8.66 -3.59
CA TYR A 121 -17.66 -7.59 -2.77
C TYR A 121 -18.22 -8.07 -1.42
N ARG A 122 -18.81 -9.28 -1.38
CA ARG A 122 -19.39 -9.87 -0.17
C ARG A 122 -18.37 -10.04 0.97
N TYR A 123 -17.08 -10.25 0.64
CA TYR A 123 -16.01 -10.47 1.61
C TYR A 123 -15.36 -9.17 2.11
N LEU A 124 -15.73 -8.02 1.52
CA LEU A 124 -15.19 -6.74 1.98
C LEU A 124 -15.71 -6.41 3.38
N PRO A 125 -14.84 -5.95 4.30
CA PRO A 125 -15.26 -5.36 5.57
C PRO A 125 -16.22 -4.18 5.34
N LEU A 126 -17.14 -3.94 6.28
CA LEU A 126 -18.14 -2.87 6.16
C LEU A 126 -17.50 -1.49 5.90
N ARG A 127 -16.35 -1.23 6.52
CA ARG A 127 -15.57 -0.01 6.31
C ARG A 127 -15.21 0.17 4.83
N PHE A 128 -14.74 -0.90 4.15
CA PHE A 128 -14.38 -0.85 2.73
C PHE A 128 -15.60 -0.71 1.83
N LYS A 129 -16.72 -1.35 2.15
CA LYS A 129 -17.97 -1.22 1.38
C LYS A 129 -18.47 0.21 1.28
N ARG A 130 -18.15 1.07 2.27
CA ARG A 130 -18.59 2.48 2.29
C ARG A 130 -17.85 3.34 1.26
N PHE A 131 -16.56 3.08 1.00
CA PHE A 131 -15.78 3.92 0.10
C PHE A 131 -15.41 3.25 -1.23
N ILE A 132 -15.59 1.93 -1.36
CA ILE A 132 -15.09 1.18 -2.51
C ILE A 132 -15.61 1.68 -3.85
N TRP A 133 -16.86 2.13 -3.91
CA TRP A 133 -17.44 2.69 -5.13
C TRP A 133 -16.73 3.98 -5.55
N HIS A 134 -16.47 4.89 -4.62
CA HIS A 134 -15.70 6.09 -4.89
C HIS A 134 -14.28 5.73 -5.35
N PHE A 135 -13.63 4.78 -4.67
CA PHE A 135 -12.30 4.30 -4.99
C PHE A 135 -12.19 3.76 -6.43
N ILE A 136 -13.18 2.97 -6.87
CA ILE A 136 -13.25 2.41 -8.22
C ILE A 136 -13.59 3.47 -9.26
N LEU A 137 -14.63 4.27 -9.02
CA LEU A 137 -15.13 5.28 -9.97
C LEU A 137 -14.11 6.40 -10.22
N THR A 138 -13.32 6.75 -9.22
CA THR A 138 -12.25 7.75 -9.35
C THR A 138 -10.94 7.16 -9.89
N ASP A 139 -10.90 5.85 -10.18
CA ASP A 139 -9.70 5.13 -10.63
C ASP A 139 -8.48 5.41 -9.73
N ARG A 140 -8.69 5.28 -8.41
CA ARG A 140 -7.78 5.76 -7.38
C ARG A 140 -6.36 5.21 -7.51
N LEU A 141 -6.20 3.91 -7.78
CA LEU A 141 -4.89 3.28 -7.93
C LEU A 141 -4.09 3.84 -9.12
N ARG A 142 -4.77 4.19 -10.23
CA ARG A 142 -4.10 4.77 -11.38
C ARG A 142 -3.67 6.21 -11.13
N LYS A 143 -4.44 6.96 -10.33
CA LYS A 143 -4.09 8.33 -9.94
C LYS A 143 -2.78 8.41 -9.16
N TYR A 144 -2.36 7.34 -8.49
CA TYR A 144 -1.06 7.31 -7.81
C TYR A 144 0.13 7.55 -8.76
N ALA A 145 -0.01 7.35 -10.06
CA ALA A 145 1.05 7.66 -11.03
C ALA A 145 1.24 9.17 -11.30
N THR A 146 0.51 10.05 -10.61
CA THR A 146 0.60 11.50 -10.83
C THR A 146 0.67 12.26 -9.51
N LEU A 147 1.44 13.33 -9.47
CA LEU A 147 1.54 14.22 -8.30
C LEU A 147 0.17 14.78 -7.89
N ASN A 148 -0.69 15.10 -8.86
CA ASN A 148 -2.04 15.56 -8.57
C ASN A 148 -2.88 14.47 -7.86
N GLY A 149 -2.75 13.21 -8.27
CA GLY A 149 -3.41 12.09 -7.60
C GLY A 149 -2.88 11.82 -6.19
N ILE A 150 -1.57 12.03 -5.96
CA ILE A 150 -0.98 12.00 -4.63
C ILE A 150 -1.49 13.14 -3.77
N ARG A 151 -1.56 14.37 -4.33
CA ARG A 151 -2.17 15.54 -3.65
C ARG A 151 -3.60 15.26 -3.21
N GLU A 152 -4.43 14.69 -4.09
CA GLU A 152 -5.80 14.28 -3.73
C GLU A 152 -5.81 13.24 -2.61
N SER A 153 -4.85 12.30 -2.60
CA SER A 153 -4.73 11.27 -1.55
C SER A 153 -4.39 11.89 -0.21
N LEU A 154 -3.42 12.80 -0.18
CA LEU A 154 -3.00 13.51 1.02
C LEU A 154 -4.12 14.41 1.55
N ASN A 155 -4.87 15.11 0.69
CA ASN A 155 -6.02 15.92 1.12
C ASN A 155 -7.08 15.06 1.81
N ILE A 156 -7.40 13.89 1.25
CA ILE A 156 -8.33 12.95 1.89
C ILE A 156 -7.82 12.52 3.27
N MET A 157 -6.53 12.28 3.42
CA MET A 157 -5.94 11.90 4.71
C MET A 157 -6.01 13.05 5.73
N VAL A 158 -5.73 14.27 5.33
CA VAL A 158 -5.85 15.46 6.20
C VAL A 158 -7.30 15.64 6.64
N GLU A 159 -8.26 15.58 5.71
CA GLU A 159 -9.68 15.83 5.99
C GLU A 159 -10.33 14.73 6.84
N TYR A 160 -10.11 13.46 6.49
CA TYR A 160 -10.84 12.34 7.10
C TYR A 160 -10.08 11.65 8.24
N HIS A 161 -8.76 11.79 8.30
CA HIS A 161 -7.93 11.16 9.33
C HIS A 161 -7.27 12.17 10.28
N HIS A 162 -7.59 13.48 10.12
CA HIS A 162 -7.08 14.56 10.94
C HIS A 162 -5.54 14.53 11.07
N ILE A 163 -4.88 14.24 9.94
CA ILE A 163 -3.42 14.24 9.85
C ILE A 163 -2.97 15.70 9.71
N ASP A 164 -2.18 16.16 10.65
CA ASP A 164 -1.65 17.53 10.66
C ASP A 164 -0.35 17.60 9.86
N ILE A 165 -0.48 17.69 8.53
CA ILE A 165 0.62 17.91 7.59
C ILE A 165 0.23 18.95 6.55
N SER A 166 1.22 19.71 6.07
CA SER A 166 1.06 20.55 4.89
C SER A 166 1.16 19.70 3.62
N VAL A 167 0.05 19.56 2.90
CA VAL A 167 -0.01 18.80 1.63
C VAL A 167 0.93 19.42 0.59
N ASP A 168 0.98 20.76 0.49
CA ASP A 168 1.89 21.43 -0.44
C ASP A 168 3.35 21.17 -0.13
N LYS A 169 3.72 21.15 1.15
CA LYS A 169 5.07 20.80 1.58
C LYS A 169 5.42 19.34 1.24
N ALA A 170 4.49 18.42 1.46
CA ALA A 170 4.69 17.01 1.15
C ALA A 170 4.84 16.75 -0.36
N ILE A 171 4.05 17.42 -1.20
CA ILE A 171 4.19 17.31 -2.67
C ILE A 171 5.51 17.91 -3.15
N ARG A 172 5.89 19.10 -2.63
CA ARG A 172 7.17 19.72 -2.98
C ARG A 172 8.35 18.83 -2.60
N TYR A 173 8.32 18.26 -1.41
CA TYR A 173 9.36 17.32 -0.98
C TYR A 173 9.49 16.14 -1.94
N LEU A 174 8.37 15.56 -2.37
CA LEU A 174 8.37 14.45 -3.33
C LEU A 174 8.98 14.88 -4.68
N GLU A 175 8.62 16.07 -5.19
CA GLU A 175 9.16 16.61 -6.45
C GLU A 175 10.66 16.88 -6.38
N GLU A 176 11.13 17.44 -5.27
CA GLU A 176 12.54 17.82 -5.08
C GLU A 176 13.46 16.61 -4.83
N HIS A 177 12.92 15.49 -4.32
CA HIS A 177 13.70 14.30 -3.92
C HIS A 177 13.30 13.03 -4.69
N ASP A 178 12.61 13.16 -5.82
CA ASP A 178 12.07 12.02 -6.59
C ASP A 178 13.18 11.01 -6.97
N GLU A 179 14.30 11.48 -7.51
CA GLU A 179 15.43 10.64 -7.90
C GLU A 179 16.09 9.93 -6.70
N GLU A 180 16.28 10.63 -5.58
CA GLU A 180 16.85 10.05 -4.36
C GLU A 180 15.93 8.99 -3.76
N LEU A 181 14.63 9.28 -3.70
CA LEU A 181 13.62 8.34 -3.21
C LEU A 181 13.54 7.12 -4.12
N PHE A 182 13.62 7.30 -5.44
CA PHE A 182 13.63 6.20 -6.39
C PHE A 182 14.89 5.31 -6.26
N ALA A 183 16.05 5.92 -6.05
CA ALA A 183 17.29 5.18 -5.84
C ALA A 183 17.24 4.26 -4.59
N VAL A 184 16.51 4.65 -3.56
CA VAL A 184 16.25 3.80 -2.38
C VAL A 184 15.12 2.82 -2.63
N PHE A 185 14.03 3.26 -3.26
CA PHE A 185 12.84 2.46 -3.51
C PHE A 185 13.15 1.23 -4.37
N GLN A 186 13.86 1.40 -5.48
CA GLN A 186 14.06 0.34 -6.46
C GLN A 186 14.74 -0.91 -5.88
N PRO A 187 15.92 -0.85 -5.23
CA PRO A 187 16.54 -2.03 -4.64
C PRO A 187 15.70 -2.61 -3.50
N PHE A 188 15.17 -1.77 -2.61
CA PHE A 188 14.26 -2.20 -1.54
C PHE A 188 13.06 -2.97 -2.09
N PHE A 189 12.41 -2.45 -3.14
CA PHE A 189 11.21 -3.08 -3.69
C PHE A 189 11.51 -4.43 -4.35
N ILE A 190 12.69 -4.59 -4.96
CA ILE A 190 13.16 -5.89 -5.52
C ILE A 190 13.35 -6.91 -4.38
N GLU A 191 13.94 -6.50 -3.27
CA GLU A 191 14.12 -7.36 -2.09
C GLU A 191 12.76 -7.75 -1.49
N LEU A 192 11.85 -6.79 -1.35
CA LEU A 192 10.50 -7.02 -0.86
C LEU A 192 9.70 -7.97 -1.78
N GLN A 193 9.88 -7.89 -3.11
CA GLN A 193 9.27 -8.82 -4.05
C GLN A 193 9.78 -10.27 -3.85
N ARG A 194 11.07 -10.45 -3.60
CA ARG A 194 11.66 -11.77 -3.27
C ARG A 194 11.08 -12.31 -1.98
N PHE A 195 11.10 -11.51 -0.92
CA PHE A 195 10.50 -11.85 0.37
C PHE A 195 9.04 -12.30 0.23
N CYS A 196 8.20 -11.53 -0.48
CA CYS A 196 6.80 -11.86 -0.69
C CYS A 196 6.62 -13.15 -1.51
N THR A 197 7.51 -13.43 -2.45
CA THR A 197 7.47 -14.65 -3.26
C THR A 197 7.78 -15.87 -2.42
N GLU A 198 8.82 -15.82 -1.60
CA GLU A 198 9.19 -16.87 -0.65
C GLU A 198 8.09 -17.08 0.41
N TYR A 199 7.55 -16.00 0.97
CA TYR A 199 6.44 -16.07 1.93
C TYR A 199 5.23 -16.80 1.35
N ARG A 200 4.83 -16.48 0.10
CA ARG A 200 3.71 -17.14 -0.58
C ARG A 200 3.97 -18.62 -0.87
N HIS A 201 5.22 -18.99 -1.17
CA HIS A 201 5.62 -20.39 -1.37
C HIS A 201 5.58 -21.20 -0.07
N ASN A 202 6.18 -20.69 0.97
CA ASN A 202 6.25 -21.37 2.28
C ASN A 202 4.87 -21.59 2.90
N TYR A 203 3.95 -20.63 2.67
CA TYR A 203 2.57 -20.76 3.15
C TYR A 203 1.81 -21.91 2.46
N LYS A 204 2.16 -22.29 1.21
CA LYS A 204 1.55 -23.44 0.51
C LYS A 204 1.98 -24.79 1.12
N SER A 205 3.10 -24.82 1.82
CA SER A 205 3.66 -26.06 2.39
C SER A 205 3.14 -26.38 3.80
N GLN A 206 2.34 -25.48 4.39
CA GLN A 206 1.81 -25.63 5.76
C GLN A 206 0.35 -26.15 5.82
N PHE A 207 -0.29 -26.40 4.67
CA PHE A 207 -1.64 -26.93 4.51
C PHE A 207 -1.69 -27.91 3.32
#